data_ac460349f52e74b4384e36a207b0163f
#
_entry.id   ac460349f52e74b4384e36a207b0163f
#
_cell.length_a   1.000
_cell.length_b   1.000
_cell.length_c   1.000
_cell.angle_alpha   90.00
_cell.angle_beta   90.00
_cell.angle_gamma   90.00
#
_symmetry.space_group_name_H-M   'P 1'
#
loop_
_entity.id
_entity.type
_entity.pdbx_description
1 polymer ?
#
loop_
_entity_poly.entity_id
_entity_poly.type
_entity_poly.pdbx_seq_one_letter_code
_entity_poly.pdbx_strand_id
1 'polypeptide(L)'
;MYRIAVCDDDKNIREQVRKMILEWKSQVEVRVFSSGRELMENYQPYDAVFLDIDMQGMNGIETGKAIRSVDTDVKIVYLTAYRDYVAGAFGVHAFQYLLKPVNRQEIINVLEEIFRYMEASDKKIILDFRTVDGIVCLPVESIYFFEYENRRIRIVTDEDEYYMVERIGNVAKR
;
A
#
# COMPACT_ATOMS: atom_id res chain seq x y z
N MET A 1 -4.31 13.91 6.57
CA MET A 1 -5.72 13.75 6.10
C MET A 1 -5.71 12.65 5.05
N TYR A 2 -6.44 11.58 5.26
CA TYR A 2 -6.42 10.43 4.34
C TYR A 2 -7.31 10.68 3.13
N ARG A 3 -6.86 10.24 1.96
CA ARG A 3 -7.58 10.36 0.68
C ARG A 3 -7.99 8.99 0.17
N ILE A 4 -9.28 8.78 0.00
CA ILE A 4 -9.84 7.49 -0.43
C ILE A 4 -10.68 7.71 -1.69
N ALA A 5 -10.51 6.85 -2.69
CA ALA A 5 -11.36 6.80 -3.86
C ALA A 5 -12.33 5.61 -3.75
N VAL A 6 -13.54 5.79 -4.26
CA VAL A 6 -14.53 4.72 -4.44
C VAL A 6 -15.00 4.76 -5.90
N CYS A 7 -14.80 3.67 -6.62
CA CYS A 7 -15.14 3.55 -8.02
C CYS A 7 -16.05 2.34 -8.24
N ASP A 8 -17.27 2.58 -8.69
CA ASP A 8 -18.31 1.58 -8.93
C ASP A 8 -19.35 2.20 -9.91
N ASP A 9 -19.89 1.48 -10.87
CA ASP A 9 -20.89 2.04 -11.79
C ASP A 9 -22.28 2.13 -11.16
N ASP A 10 -22.57 1.40 -10.07
CA ASP A 10 -23.80 1.55 -9.28
C ASP A 10 -23.68 2.72 -8.28
N LYS A 11 -24.49 3.76 -8.50
CA LYS A 11 -24.54 4.94 -7.63
C LYS A 11 -24.86 4.60 -6.17
N ASN A 12 -25.76 3.62 -5.95
CA ASN A 12 -26.17 3.27 -4.58
C ASN A 12 -25.03 2.64 -3.82
N ILE A 13 -24.26 1.76 -4.46
CA ILE A 13 -23.08 1.12 -3.86
C ILE A 13 -22.02 2.19 -3.56
N ARG A 14 -21.72 3.08 -4.51
CA ARG A 14 -20.77 4.19 -4.27
C ARG A 14 -21.13 5.01 -3.05
N GLU A 15 -22.38 5.46 -2.96
CA GLU A 15 -22.80 6.31 -1.84
C GLU A 15 -22.85 5.53 -0.51
N GLN A 16 -23.22 4.26 -0.56
CA GLN A 16 -23.21 3.40 0.61
C GLN A 16 -21.77 3.22 1.15
N VAL A 17 -20.82 2.86 0.30
CA VAL A 17 -19.41 2.70 0.69
C VAL A 17 -18.83 4.03 1.18
N ARG A 18 -19.09 5.12 0.44
CA ARG A 18 -18.67 6.47 0.85
C ARG A 18 -19.19 6.82 2.26
N LYS A 19 -20.46 6.57 2.54
CA LYS A 19 -21.05 6.82 3.85
C LYS A 19 -20.38 6.00 4.95
N MET A 20 -20.13 4.71 4.72
CA MET A 20 -19.45 3.83 5.69
C MET A 20 -18.04 4.33 6.02
N ILE A 21 -17.30 4.81 5.00
CA ILE A 21 -15.95 5.38 5.19
C ILE A 21 -16.00 6.67 6.02
N LEU A 22 -16.93 7.58 5.71
CA LEU A 22 -17.07 8.85 6.43
C LEU A 22 -17.53 8.67 7.88
N GLU A 23 -18.32 7.62 8.16
CA GLU A 23 -18.73 7.27 9.52
C GLU A 23 -17.60 6.67 10.35
N TRP A 24 -16.58 6.07 9.70
CA TRP A 24 -15.42 5.52 10.39
C TRP A 24 -14.50 6.61 10.93
N LYS A 25 -14.21 7.65 10.13
CA LYS A 25 -13.29 8.73 10.54
C LYS A 25 -13.66 10.04 9.84
N SER A 26 -13.79 11.13 10.61
CA SER A 26 -14.20 12.43 10.07
C SER A 26 -13.11 13.17 9.28
N GLN A 27 -11.83 12.79 9.47
CA GLN A 27 -10.67 13.42 8.80
C GLN A 27 -10.25 12.66 7.54
N VAL A 28 -11.23 12.23 6.73
CA VAL A 28 -11.01 11.50 5.48
C VAL A 28 -11.66 12.27 4.34
N GLU A 29 -10.91 12.47 3.25
CA GLU A 29 -11.46 12.92 1.98
C GLU A 29 -11.89 11.69 1.17
N VAL A 30 -13.15 11.63 0.76
CA VAL A 30 -13.66 10.55 -0.08
C VAL A 30 -14.12 11.09 -1.41
N ARG A 31 -13.50 10.65 -2.49
CA ARG A 31 -13.94 10.95 -3.87
C ARG A 31 -14.60 9.72 -4.47
N VAL A 32 -15.65 9.95 -5.25
CA VAL A 32 -16.42 8.87 -5.91
C VAL A 32 -16.35 9.01 -7.41
N PHE A 33 -16.28 7.88 -8.11
CA PHE A 33 -16.16 7.79 -9.56
C PHE A 33 -17.12 6.74 -10.09
N SER A 34 -17.74 7.01 -11.23
CA SER A 34 -18.75 6.13 -11.86
C SER A 34 -18.13 5.15 -12.87
N SER A 35 -16.85 5.26 -13.16
CA SER A 35 -16.14 4.36 -14.08
C SER A 35 -14.64 4.41 -13.86
N GLY A 36 -13.93 3.35 -14.29
CA GLY A 36 -12.47 3.31 -14.27
C GLY A 36 -11.83 4.44 -15.08
N ARG A 37 -12.45 4.81 -16.22
CA ARG A 37 -11.98 5.93 -17.05
C ARG A 37 -12.06 7.25 -16.30
N GLU A 38 -13.18 7.56 -15.66
CA GLU A 38 -13.37 8.78 -14.88
C GLU A 38 -12.34 8.87 -13.74
N LEU A 39 -12.08 7.76 -13.05
CA LEU A 39 -11.06 7.67 -12.01
C LEU A 39 -9.67 7.99 -12.58
N MET A 40 -9.29 7.40 -13.72
CA MET A 40 -7.96 7.61 -14.31
C MET A 40 -7.77 9.02 -14.87
N GLU A 41 -8.79 9.60 -15.50
CA GLU A 41 -8.75 10.98 -15.99
C GLU A 41 -8.59 12.02 -14.88
N ASN A 42 -9.07 11.69 -13.67
CA ASN A 42 -9.02 12.55 -12.48
C ASN A 42 -8.11 11.98 -11.38
N TYR A 43 -7.16 11.09 -11.74
CA TYR A 43 -6.32 10.42 -10.77
C TYR A 43 -5.45 11.41 -10.00
N GLN A 44 -5.39 11.20 -8.73
CA GLN A 44 -4.43 11.82 -7.82
C GLN A 44 -3.96 10.76 -6.83
N PRO A 45 -2.83 10.95 -6.12
CA PRO A 45 -2.39 9.98 -5.12
C PRO A 45 -3.45 9.78 -4.04
N TYR A 46 -3.90 8.52 -3.90
CA TYR A 46 -4.83 8.06 -2.87
C TYR A 46 -4.12 7.10 -1.92
N ASP A 47 -4.55 7.09 -0.64
CA ASP A 47 -4.10 6.10 0.33
C ASP A 47 -4.78 4.74 0.07
N ALA A 48 -6.04 4.76 -0.34
CA ALA A 48 -6.80 3.57 -0.72
C ALA A 48 -7.78 3.84 -1.87
N VAL A 49 -8.03 2.81 -2.68
CA VAL A 49 -9.04 2.80 -3.73
C VAL A 49 -9.93 1.57 -3.55
N PHE A 50 -11.23 1.80 -3.28
CA PHE A 50 -12.26 0.76 -3.35
C PHE A 50 -12.78 0.70 -4.78
N LEU A 51 -12.62 -0.42 -5.43
CA LEU A 51 -12.78 -0.54 -6.88
C LEU A 51 -13.67 -1.74 -7.23
N ASP A 52 -14.83 -1.46 -7.83
CA ASP A 52 -15.65 -2.53 -8.38
C ASP A 52 -14.95 -3.22 -9.55
N ILE A 53 -15.07 -4.55 -9.61
CA ILE A 53 -14.49 -5.33 -10.71
C ILE A 53 -15.39 -5.26 -11.95
N ASP A 54 -16.71 -5.34 -11.78
CA ASP A 54 -17.67 -5.52 -12.88
C ASP A 54 -18.30 -4.18 -13.27
N MET A 55 -17.52 -3.35 -13.96
CA MET A 55 -17.97 -2.06 -14.47
C MET A 55 -18.02 -2.07 -16.00
N GLN A 56 -18.97 -1.31 -16.56
CA GLN A 56 -19.05 -1.13 -18.02
C GLN A 56 -17.82 -0.36 -18.58
N GLY A 57 -17.33 -0.80 -19.73
CA GLY A 57 -16.18 -0.20 -20.41
C GLY A 57 -14.85 -0.65 -19.79
N MET A 58 -14.13 0.24 -19.14
CA MET A 58 -12.89 -0.10 -18.43
C MET A 58 -13.25 -0.76 -17.09
N ASN A 59 -13.09 -2.09 -17.01
CA ASN A 59 -13.40 -2.86 -15.82
C ASN A 59 -12.40 -2.60 -14.67
N GLY A 60 -12.72 -3.10 -13.47
CA GLY A 60 -11.90 -2.85 -12.29
C GLY A 60 -10.49 -3.44 -12.37
N ILE A 61 -10.29 -4.57 -13.03
CA ILE A 61 -8.96 -5.18 -13.21
C ILE A 61 -8.10 -4.32 -14.15
N GLU A 62 -8.68 -3.84 -15.26
CA GLU A 62 -7.99 -2.94 -16.18
C GLU A 62 -7.66 -1.61 -15.50
N THR A 63 -8.61 -1.09 -14.72
CA THR A 63 -8.41 0.13 -13.92
C THR A 63 -7.31 -0.05 -12.88
N GLY A 64 -7.29 -1.16 -12.16
CA GLY A 64 -6.24 -1.47 -11.21
C GLY A 64 -4.84 -1.57 -11.85
N LYS A 65 -4.73 -2.17 -13.04
CA LYS A 65 -3.48 -2.20 -13.82
C LYS A 65 -3.04 -0.80 -14.24
N ALA A 66 -3.98 0.04 -14.68
CA ALA A 66 -3.69 1.42 -15.04
C ALA A 66 -3.22 2.23 -13.81
N ILE A 67 -3.86 2.06 -12.66
CA ILE A 67 -3.41 2.67 -11.40
C ILE A 67 -1.97 2.23 -11.09
N ARG A 68 -1.65 0.94 -11.15
CA ARG A 68 -0.32 0.42 -10.84
C ARG A 68 0.78 0.94 -11.77
N SER A 69 0.43 1.36 -12.98
CA SER A 69 1.40 1.97 -13.91
C SER A 69 1.83 3.39 -13.50
N VAL A 70 1.06 4.06 -12.65
CA VAL A 70 1.31 5.43 -12.18
C VAL A 70 1.48 5.54 -10.66
N ASP A 71 1.00 4.55 -9.90
CA ASP A 71 1.05 4.52 -8.44
C ASP A 71 1.16 3.06 -7.95
N THR A 72 2.33 2.71 -7.43
CA THR A 72 2.62 1.37 -6.90
C THR A 72 2.18 1.18 -5.46
N ASP A 73 1.99 2.27 -4.72
CA ASP A 73 1.86 2.24 -3.25
C ASP A 73 0.41 2.25 -2.77
N VAL A 74 -0.52 2.83 -3.56
CA VAL A 74 -1.94 2.89 -3.21
C VAL A 74 -2.51 1.51 -2.89
N LYS A 75 -3.32 1.42 -1.84
CA LYS A 75 -3.96 0.16 -1.43
C LYS A 75 -5.25 -0.04 -2.21
N ILE A 76 -5.26 -1.03 -3.14
CA ILE A 76 -6.44 -1.35 -3.95
C ILE A 76 -7.25 -2.43 -3.24
N VAL A 77 -8.51 -2.11 -2.93
CA VAL A 77 -9.50 -3.03 -2.37
C VAL A 77 -10.56 -3.29 -3.43
N TYR A 78 -10.65 -4.51 -3.92
CA TYR A 78 -11.67 -4.86 -4.90
C TYR A 78 -13.01 -5.15 -4.24
N LEU A 79 -14.07 -4.60 -4.81
CA LEU A 79 -15.45 -4.95 -4.53
C LEU A 79 -15.95 -5.89 -5.65
N THR A 80 -16.55 -7.02 -5.33
CA THR A 80 -16.98 -7.98 -6.36
C THR A 80 -18.20 -8.77 -5.92
N ALA A 81 -19.07 -9.09 -6.87
CA ALA A 81 -20.18 -10.03 -6.67
C ALA A 81 -19.73 -11.51 -6.77
N TYR A 82 -18.53 -11.80 -7.26
CA TYR A 82 -18.10 -13.16 -7.62
C TYR A 82 -16.88 -13.59 -6.80
N ARG A 83 -16.95 -14.81 -6.24
CA ARG A 83 -15.83 -15.41 -5.48
C ARG A 83 -14.64 -15.83 -6.35
N ASP A 84 -14.86 -16.08 -7.62
CA ASP A 84 -13.85 -16.68 -8.52
C ASP A 84 -12.92 -15.66 -9.20
N TYR A 85 -13.17 -14.36 -9.07
CA TYR A 85 -12.31 -13.31 -9.65
C TYR A 85 -10.95 -13.16 -8.98
N VAL A 86 -10.73 -13.78 -7.82
CA VAL A 86 -9.44 -13.77 -7.12
C VAL A 86 -8.30 -14.30 -8.00
N ALA A 87 -8.59 -15.22 -8.93
CA ALA A 87 -7.60 -15.81 -9.84
C ALA A 87 -7.19 -14.90 -11.02
N GLY A 88 -8.03 -13.93 -11.42
CA GLY A 88 -7.77 -13.05 -12.57
C GLY A 88 -6.96 -11.79 -12.26
N ALA A 89 -6.78 -11.47 -10.98
CA ALA A 89 -6.11 -10.25 -10.51
C ALA A 89 -4.60 -10.42 -10.25
N PHE A 90 -3.99 -11.51 -10.74
CA PHE A 90 -2.54 -11.69 -10.71
C PHE A 90 -1.87 -10.53 -11.47
N GLY A 91 -1.09 -9.71 -10.76
CA GLY A 91 -0.33 -8.59 -11.31
C GLY A 91 -0.80 -7.19 -10.87
N VAL A 92 -1.94 -7.07 -10.18
CA VAL A 92 -2.38 -5.76 -9.63
C VAL A 92 -1.93 -5.56 -8.18
N HIS A 93 -1.52 -6.63 -7.49
CA HIS A 93 -1.19 -6.60 -6.07
C HIS A 93 -2.29 -5.91 -5.25
N ALA A 94 -3.52 -6.47 -5.34
CA ALA A 94 -4.64 -6.00 -4.54
C ALA A 94 -4.35 -6.19 -3.04
N PHE A 95 -4.71 -5.21 -2.24
CA PHE A 95 -4.60 -5.31 -0.79
C PHE A 95 -5.62 -6.30 -0.24
N GLN A 96 -6.87 -6.22 -0.72
CA GLN A 96 -7.94 -7.11 -0.29
C GLN A 96 -9.09 -7.20 -1.32
N TYR A 97 -9.94 -8.22 -1.15
CA TYR A 97 -11.18 -8.43 -1.90
C TYR A 97 -12.35 -8.49 -0.94
N LEU A 98 -13.40 -7.72 -1.20
CA LEU A 98 -14.65 -7.74 -0.46
C LEU A 98 -15.79 -8.21 -1.36
N LEU A 99 -16.58 -9.14 -0.86
CA LEU A 99 -17.75 -9.61 -1.58
C LEU A 99 -18.95 -8.68 -1.37
N LYS A 100 -19.63 -8.31 -2.46
CA LYS A 100 -20.91 -7.60 -2.40
C LYS A 100 -22.02 -8.57 -1.95
N PRO A 101 -22.96 -8.15 -1.09
CA PRO A 101 -23.10 -6.81 -0.51
C PRO A 101 -22.08 -6.60 0.64
N VAL A 102 -21.28 -5.53 0.55
CA VAL A 102 -20.33 -5.16 1.61
C VAL A 102 -21.07 -4.59 2.81
N ASN A 103 -20.62 -4.96 4.00
CA ASN A 103 -21.14 -4.40 5.24
C ASN A 103 -20.17 -3.40 5.87
N ARG A 104 -20.68 -2.59 6.81
CA ARG A 104 -19.92 -1.54 7.48
C ARG A 104 -18.67 -2.08 8.19
N GLN A 105 -18.79 -3.23 8.84
CA GLN A 105 -17.67 -3.79 9.63
C GLN A 105 -16.53 -4.25 8.72
N GLU A 106 -16.83 -4.81 7.56
CA GLU A 106 -15.81 -5.21 6.58
C GLU A 106 -15.03 -3.99 6.07
N ILE A 107 -15.74 -2.91 5.71
CA ILE A 107 -15.09 -1.65 5.29
C ILE A 107 -14.18 -1.10 6.39
N ILE A 108 -14.66 -1.06 7.64
CA ILE A 108 -13.87 -0.57 8.78
C ILE A 108 -12.64 -1.43 9.01
N ASN A 109 -12.78 -2.76 9.04
CA ASN A 109 -11.66 -3.67 9.28
C ASN A 109 -10.56 -3.49 8.23
N VAL A 110 -10.94 -3.38 6.96
CA VAL A 110 -9.99 -3.14 5.86
C VAL A 110 -9.28 -1.81 6.00
N LEU A 111 -10.01 -0.74 6.32
CA LEU A 111 -9.42 0.58 6.54
C LEU A 111 -8.44 0.56 7.71
N GLU A 112 -8.81 -0.04 8.84
CA GLU A 112 -7.92 -0.16 10.01
C GLU A 112 -6.65 -0.95 9.68
N GLU A 113 -6.76 -2.00 8.85
CA GLU A 113 -5.62 -2.78 8.40
C GLU A 113 -4.71 -1.97 7.47
N ILE A 114 -5.28 -1.26 6.48
CA ILE A 114 -4.54 -0.37 5.57
C ILE A 114 -3.75 0.66 6.38
N PHE A 115 -4.41 1.38 7.28
CA PHE A 115 -3.75 2.47 8.01
C PHE A 115 -2.74 1.99 9.04
N ARG A 116 -2.98 0.84 9.67
CA ARG A 116 -1.97 0.19 10.51
C ARG A 116 -0.72 -0.19 9.70
N TYR A 117 -0.92 -0.70 8.48
CA TYR A 117 0.18 -1.04 7.59
C TYR A 117 0.96 0.21 7.17
N MET A 118 0.27 1.30 6.83
CA MET A 118 0.90 2.59 6.46
C MET A 118 1.67 3.20 7.64
N GLU A 119 1.08 3.23 8.84
CA GLU A 119 1.74 3.72 10.05
C GLU A 119 2.98 2.88 10.44
N ALA A 120 2.96 1.58 10.15
CA ALA A 120 4.11 0.71 10.35
C ALA A 120 5.20 0.96 9.29
N SER A 121 4.80 1.27 8.04
CA SER A 121 5.73 1.62 6.96
C SER A 121 6.36 3.01 7.15
N ASP A 122 5.64 3.95 7.74
CA ASP A 122 6.15 5.29 8.08
C ASP A 122 7.15 5.28 9.27
N LYS A 123 7.19 4.22 10.04
CA LYS A 123 8.23 4.04 11.06
C LYS A 123 9.52 3.63 10.38
N LYS A 124 10.37 4.59 10.09
CA LYS A 124 11.75 4.32 9.66
C LYS A 124 12.41 3.39 10.66
N ILE A 125 12.65 2.15 10.23
CA ILE A 125 13.43 1.20 11.05
C ILE A 125 14.88 1.66 10.97
N ILE A 126 15.37 2.20 12.08
CA ILE A 126 16.77 2.61 12.20
C ILE A 126 17.52 1.48 12.90
N LEU A 127 18.58 1.01 12.29
CA LEU A 127 19.47 0.01 12.87
C LEU A 127 20.82 0.64 13.24
N ASP A 128 21.33 0.24 14.40
CA ASP A 128 22.64 0.66 14.89
C ASP A 128 23.71 -0.35 14.46
N PHE A 129 24.73 0.12 13.78
CA PHE A 129 25.87 -0.69 13.36
C PHE A 129 27.14 -0.20 14.03
N ARG A 130 27.93 -1.14 14.54
CA ARG A 130 29.29 -0.83 15.03
C ARG A 130 30.26 -0.89 13.86
N THR A 131 30.80 0.26 13.48
CA THR A 131 31.74 0.42 12.38
C THR A 131 33.13 0.77 12.88
N VAL A 132 34.10 0.80 11.97
CA VAL A 132 35.47 1.22 12.28
C VAL A 132 35.55 2.68 12.75
N ASP A 133 34.60 3.51 12.34
CA ASP A 133 34.53 4.94 12.64
C ASP A 133 33.61 5.26 13.84
N GLY A 134 33.01 4.23 14.47
CA GLY A 134 32.09 4.38 15.59
C GLY A 134 30.74 3.69 15.37
N ILE A 135 29.71 4.16 16.08
CA ILE A 135 28.35 3.67 15.91
C ILE A 135 27.66 4.55 14.87
N VAL A 136 27.11 3.92 13.82
CA VAL A 136 26.30 4.58 12.81
C VAL A 136 24.87 4.06 12.89
N CYS A 137 23.89 4.98 12.84
CA CYS A 137 22.45 4.68 12.85
C CYS A 137 21.94 4.87 11.43
N LEU A 138 21.54 3.78 10.78
CA LEU A 138 21.11 3.79 9.38
C LEU A 138 19.66 3.38 9.27
N PRO A 139 18.82 4.14 8.52
CA PRO A 139 17.53 3.66 8.08
C PRO A 139 17.69 2.39 7.24
N VAL A 140 16.89 1.36 7.50
CA VAL A 140 16.95 0.11 6.72
C VAL A 140 16.76 0.36 5.23
N GLU A 141 15.90 1.31 4.89
CA GLU A 141 15.61 1.73 3.51
C GLU A 141 16.78 2.38 2.76
N SER A 142 17.76 2.91 3.48
CA SER A 142 18.99 3.48 2.88
C SER A 142 20.03 2.42 2.55
N ILE A 143 19.86 1.19 3.04
CA ILE A 143 20.84 0.12 2.87
C ILE A 143 20.54 -0.65 1.59
N TYR A 144 21.45 -0.59 0.62
CA TYR A 144 21.33 -1.34 -0.62
C TYR A 144 21.69 -2.81 -0.44
N PHE A 145 22.86 -3.07 0.15
CA PHE A 145 23.34 -4.43 0.42
C PHE A 145 24.46 -4.46 1.43
N PHE A 146 24.74 -5.67 1.90
CA PHE A 146 25.91 -6.01 2.71
C PHE A 146 26.86 -6.86 1.86
N GLU A 147 28.12 -6.51 1.83
CA GLU A 147 29.15 -7.25 1.13
C GLU A 147 30.28 -7.68 2.07
N TYR A 148 30.77 -8.92 1.90
CA TYR A 148 31.92 -9.40 2.66
C TYR A 148 33.17 -9.10 1.88
N GLU A 149 33.94 -8.12 2.33
CA GLU A 149 35.20 -7.68 1.69
C GLU A 149 36.34 -7.56 2.74
N ASN A 150 37.51 -8.03 2.39
CA ASN A 150 38.74 -7.91 3.23
C ASN A 150 38.51 -8.34 4.69
N ARG A 151 37.79 -9.45 4.93
CA ARG A 151 37.40 -10.00 6.24
C ARG A 151 36.49 -9.09 7.08
N ARG A 152 35.83 -8.11 6.47
CA ARG A 152 34.87 -7.20 7.09
C ARG A 152 33.57 -7.23 6.31
N ILE A 153 32.50 -6.74 6.92
CA ILE A 153 31.25 -6.52 6.24
C ILE A 153 31.21 -5.04 5.88
N ARG A 154 31.05 -4.77 4.59
CA ARG A 154 30.77 -3.47 4.04
C ARG A 154 29.27 -3.27 3.96
N ILE A 155 28.76 -2.16 4.48
CA ILE A 155 27.39 -1.70 4.33
C ILE A 155 27.41 -0.63 3.24
N VAL A 156 26.65 -0.83 2.16
CA VAL A 156 26.53 0.14 1.08
C VAL A 156 25.16 0.80 1.18
N THR A 157 25.16 2.13 1.27
CA THR A 157 23.95 2.95 1.36
C THR A 157 23.86 3.90 0.16
N ASP A 158 22.80 4.68 0.10
CA ASP A 158 22.58 5.73 -0.91
C ASP A 158 23.55 6.91 -0.78
N GLU A 159 24.09 7.17 0.42
CA GLU A 159 24.99 8.31 0.70
C GLU A 159 26.44 7.89 0.89
N ASP A 160 26.71 6.78 1.60
CA ASP A 160 28.04 6.39 2.05
C ASP A 160 28.25 4.87 2.17
N GLU A 161 29.48 4.48 2.45
CA GLU A 161 29.88 3.10 2.74
C GLU A 161 30.49 3.00 4.14
N TYR A 162 30.13 1.94 4.88
CA TYR A 162 30.57 1.71 6.25
C TYR A 162 31.14 0.31 6.41
N TYR A 163 32.16 0.15 7.24
CA TYR A 163 32.81 -1.14 7.51
C TYR A 163 32.50 -1.61 8.93
N MET A 164 31.76 -2.71 9.07
CA MET A 164 31.39 -3.27 10.37
C MET A 164 32.58 -3.90 11.09
N VAL A 165 32.60 -3.74 12.41
CA VAL A 165 33.54 -4.46 13.31
C VAL A 165 32.87 -5.64 14.02
N GLU A 166 31.56 -5.82 13.86
CA GLU A 166 30.79 -6.93 14.45
C GLU A 166 30.22 -7.88 13.37
N ARG A 167 29.79 -9.09 13.82
CA ARG A 167 29.18 -10.06 12.93
C ARG A 167 27.70 -9.68 12.68
N ILE A 168 27.24 -9.84 11.43
CA ILE A 168 25.87 -9.52 11.02
C ILE A 168 24.79 -10.25 11.86
N GLY A 169 25.08 -11.47 12.32
CA GLY A 169 24.17 -12.23 13.19
C GLY A 169 23.95 -11.63 14.58
N ASN A 170 24.72 -10.62 14.99
CA ASN A 170 24.48 -9.89 16.24
C ASN A 170 23.50 -8.73 16.03
N VAL A 171 23.42 -8.18 14.82
CA VAL A 171 22.45 -7.11 14.46
C VAL A 171 21.05 -7.69 14.37
N ALA A 172 20.90 -8.89 13.80
CA ALA A 172 19.59 -9.55 13.63
C ALA A 172 18.93 -10.01 14.95
N LYS A 173 19.59 -9.85 16.10
CA LYS A 173 19.07 -10.23 17.43
C LYS A 173 18.60 -9.03 18.26
N ARG A 174 18.71 -7.83 17.73
CA ARG A 174 18.26 -6.57 18.37
C ARG A 174 16.94 -6.12 17.80
#